data_fb96c78e5700d21e22d569fd8615b763
#
_entry.id   fb96c78e5700d21e22d569fd8615b763
#
_cell.length_a   1.000
_cell.length_b   1.000
_cell.length_c   1.000
_cell.angle_alpha   90.00
_cell.angle_beta   90.00
_cell.angle_gamma   90.00
#
_symmetry.space_group_name_H-M   'P 1'
#
loop_
_entity.id
_entity.type
_entity.pdbx_description
1 polymer ?
#
loop_
_entity_poly.entity_id
_entity_poly.type
_entity_poly.pdbx_seq_one_letter_code
_entity_poly.pdbx_strand_id
1 'polypeptide(L)'
;DAKIRAQMREELKRIQEELNITVVFVTHDQEEAMALSHRIVVMNKGFIEQIGTPTEIYDHPATRFVASFIGEMNFLTKQDGSSVAVRPEDVTITRGEVQGQISGDVRTIMVLGHFVEVNVEVENRQVIKTYVARNVADQLHMKDRVSLSFAKTFQYCA
;
A
#
# COMPACT_ATOMS: atom_id res chain seq x y z
N ASP A 1 1.67 19.61 -13.54
CA ASP A 1 0.23 19.35 -13.55
C ASP A 1 -0.02 17.84 -13.67
N ALA A 2 -0.77 17.26 -12.70
CA ALA A 2 -1.01 15.81 -12.61
C ALA A 2 -1.75 15.27 -13.85
N LYS A 3 -2.65 16.06 -14.44
CA LYS A 3 -3.40 15.68 -15.66
C LYS A 3 -2.48 15.54 -16.89
N ILE A 4 -1.54 16.45 -17.04
CA ILE A 4 -0.56 16.39 -18.13
C ILE A 4 0.34 15.18 -17.97
N ARG A 5 0.80 14.89 -16.74
CA ARG A 5 1.60 13.69 -16.46
C ARG A 5 0.86 12.39 -16.78
N ALA A 6 -0.42 12.30 -16.43
CA ALA A 6 -1.24 11.14 -16.75
C ALA A 6 -1.38 10.95 -18.28
N GLN A 7 -1.66 12.02 -19.03
CA GLN A 7 -1.74 11.98 -20.48
C GLN A 7 -0.41 11.58 -21.14
N MET A 8 0.72 12.09 -20.63
CA MET A 8 2.04 11.69 -21.11
C MET A 8 2.34 10.21 -20.88
N ARG A 9 1.95 9.66 -19.71
CA ARG A 9 2.10 8.22 -19.44
C ARG A 9 1.32 7.36 -20.43
N GLU A 10 0.06 7.71 -20.68
CA GLU A 10 -0.77 7.00 -21.67
C GLU A 10 -0.14 7.03 -23.07
N GLU A 11 0.34 8.19 -23.50
CA GLU A 11 0.97 8.35 -24.81
C GLU A 11 2.28 7.59 -24.94
N LEU A 12 3.13 7.62 -23.91
CA LEU A 12 4.37 6.84 -23.90
C LEU A 12 4.12 5.34 -23.95
N LYS A 13 3.11 4.85 -23.23
CA LYS A 13 2.72 3.45 -23.26
C LYS A 13 2.20 3.04 -24.65
N ARG A 14 1.35 3.86 -25.25
CA ARG A 14 0.84 3.65 -26.59
C ARG A 14 1.97 3.58 -27.64
N ILE A 15 2.91 4.52 -27.60
CA ILE A 15 4.08 4.55 -28.51
C ILE A 15 4.94 3.28 -28.34
N GLN A 16 5.21 2.87 -27.11
CA GLN A 16 5.98 1.65 -26.83
C GLN A 16 5.31 0.42 -27.42
N GLU A 17 4.00 0.28 -27.24
CA GLU A 17 3.22 -0.85 -27.77
C GLU A 17 3.17 -0.85 -29.30
N GLU A 18 2.91 0.31 -29.92
CA GLU A 18 2.84 0.44 -31.38
C GLU A 18 4.17 0.18 -32.07
N LEU A 19 5.26 0.67 -31.52
CA LEU A 19 6.59 0.51 -32.12
C LEU A 19 7.27 -0.81 -31.74
N ASN A 20 6.75 -1.54 -30.77
CA ASN A 20 7.31 -2.78 -30.23
C ASN A 20 8.82 -2.67 -29.91
N ILE A 21 9.21 -1.56 -29.29
CA ILE A 21 10.60 -1.27 -28.91
C ILE A 21 10.85 -1.57 -27.44
N THR A 22 12.11 -1.91 -27.13
CA THR A 22 12.54 -1.99 -25.74
C THR A 22 12.94 -0.61 -25.24
N VAL A 23 12.32 -0.17 -24.16
CA VAL A 23 12.60 1.10 -23.49
C VAL A 23 13.13 0.85 -22.10
N VAL A 24 14.23 1.48 -21.74
CA VAL A 24 14.75 1.54 -20.35
C VAL A 24 14.39 2.91 -19.78
N PHE A 25 13.63 2.90 -18.70
CA PHE A 25 13.13 4.09 -18.04
C PHE A 25 13.65 4.14 -16.60
N VAL A 26 14.19 5.26 -16.18
CA VAL A 26 14.67 5.47 -14.79
C VAL A 26 13.81 6.57 -14.16
N THR A 27 13.17 6.23 -13.07
CA THR A 27 12.32 7.15 -12.32
C THR A 27 12.40 6.90 -10.82
N HIS A 28 12.10 7.91 -10.04
CA HIS A 28 11.80 7.77 -8.60
C HIS A 28 10.28 7.81 -8.32
N ASP A 29 9.47 8.00 -9.35
CA ASP A 29 8.00 7.98 -9.26
C ASP A 29 7.50 6.55 -9.41
N GLN A 30 6.96 6.01 -8.31
CA GLN A 30 6.46 4.63 -8.26
C GLN A 30 5.25 4.42 -9.17
N GLU A 31 4.36 5.41 -9.28
CA GLU A 31 3.19 5.32 -10.15
C GLU A 31 3.61 5.25 -11.63
N GLU A 32 4.64 5.99 -12.01
CA GLU A 32 5.19 5.90 -13.36
C GLU A 32 5.78 4.52 -13.64
N ALA A 33 6.60 4.00 -12.70
CA ALA A 33 7.19 2.68 -12.84
C ALA A 33 6.12 1.59 -12.96
N MET A 34 5.10 1.62 -12.09
CA MET A 34 4.00 0.65 -12.08
C MET A 34 3.12 0.73 -13.33
N ALA A 35 2.85 1.95 -13.85
CA ALA A 35 1.96 2.14 -14.98
C ALA A 35 2.61 1.84 -16.34
N LEU A 36 3.88 2.16 -16.51
CA LEU A 36 4.55 2.12 -17.82
C LEU A 36 5.32 0.83 -18.06
N SER A 37 5.82 0.18 -17.01
CA SER A 37 6.80 -0.89 -17.17
C SER A 37 6.16 -2.27 -17.31
N HIS A 38 6.74 -3.13 -18.16
CA HIS A 38 6.46 -4.56 -18.16
C HIS A 38 7.27 -5.29 -17.06
N ARG A 39 8.46 -4.77 -16.74
CA ARG A 39 9.31 -5.25 -15.65
C ARG A 39 9.92 -4.07 -14.90
N ILE A 40 9.97 -4.18 -13.60
CA ILE A 40 10.55 -3.19 -12.69
C ILE A 40 11.80 -3.79 -12.04
N VAL A 41 12.85 -2.98 -11.95
CA VAL A 41 14.04 -3.26 -11.16
C VAL A 41 14.03 -2.28 -9.98
N VAL A 42 13.84 -2.78 -8.78
CA VAL A 42 13.94 -1.98 -7.55
C VAL A 42 15.38 -2.00 -7.08
N MET A 43 15.96 -0.83 -6.94
CA MET A 43 17.37 -0.67 -6.52
C MET A 43 17.46 0.09 -5.18
N ASN A 44 18.42 -0.31 -4.37
CA ASN A 44 18.71 0.33 -3.09
C ASN A 44 20.24 0.41 -2.91
N LYS A 45 20.79 1.59 -2.70
CA LYS A 45 22.23 1.82 -2.47
C LYS A 45 23.15 1.14 -3.48
N GLY A 46 22.74 1.09 -4.76
CA GLY A 46 23.48 0.46 -5.84
C GLY A 46 23.29 -1.05 -6.01
N PHE A 47 22.49 -1.69 -5.16
CA PHE A 47 22.16 -3.10 -5.26
C PHE A 47 20.73 -3.29 -5.78
N ILE A 48 20.51 -4.39 -6.48
CA ILE A 48 19.19 -4.81 -6.92
C ILE A 48 18.51 -5.54 -5.76
N GLU A 49 17.38 -5.01 -5.31
CA GLU A 49 16.55 -5.61 -4.26
C GLU A 49 15.56 -6.64 -4.84
N GLN A 50 14.92 -6.30 -5.95
CA GLN A 50 13.98 -7.18 -6.63
C GLN A 50 13.82 -6.81 -8.10
N ILE A 51 13.57 -7.82 -8.92
CA ILE A 51 13.16 -7.66 -10.34
C ILE A 51 11.87 -8.45 -10.54
N GLY A 52 10.87 -7.84 -11.14
CA GLY A 52 9.59 -8.50 -11.42
C GLY A 52 8.65 -7.64 -12.25
N THR A 53 7.50 -8.19 -12.57
CA THR A 53 6.38 -7.42 -13.12
C THR A 53 5.83 -6.46 -12.07
N PRO A 54 5.11 -5.39 -12.44
CA PRO A 54 4.45 -4.50 -11.48
C PRO A 54 3.64 -5.25 -10.41
N THR A 55 2.85 -6.23 -10.84
CA THR A 55 2.03 -7.06 -9.93
C THR A 55 2.89 -7.87 -8.97
N GLU A 56 3.97 -8.52 -9.45
CA GLU A 56 4.87 -9.28 -8.57
C GLU A 56 5.57 -8.39 -7.54
N ILE A 57 6.03 -7.22 -7.94
CA ILE A 57 6.69 -6.27 -7.03
C ILE A 57 5.72 -5.77 -5.95
N TYR A 58 4.46 -5.50 -6.33
CA TYR A 58 3.45 -4.99 -5.41
C TYR A 58 2.89 -6.09 -4.49
N ASP A 59 2.54 -7.24 -5.07
CA ASP A 59 1.84 -8.33 -4.38
C ASP A 59 2.78 -9.27 -3.62
N HIS A 60 4.06 -9.34 -4.04
CA HIS A 60 5.07 -10.24 -3.47
C HIS A 60 6.40 -9.51 -3.26
N PRO A 61 6.42 -8.41 -2.46
CA PRO A 61 7.65 -7.70 -2.18
C PRO A 61 8.65 -8.60 -1.43
N ALA A 62 9.84 -8.77 -2.00
CA ALA A 62 10.84 -9.71 -1.50
C ALA A 62 11.47 -9.25 -0.18
N THR A 63 11.58 -7.94 0.05
CA THR A 63 12.19 -7.37 1.23
C THR A 63 11.30 -6.30 1.87
N ARG A 64 11.55 -6.02 3.15
CA ARG A 64 10.88 -4.91 3.84
C ARG A 64 11.12 -3.58 3.14
N PHE A 65 12.30 -3.40 2.53
CA PHE A 65 12.60 -2.20 1.75
C PHE A 65 11.66 -2.08 0.55
N VAL A 66 11.53 -3.13 -0.27
CA VAL A 66 10.62 -3.12 -1.44
C VAL A 66 9.17 -2.88 -0.99
N ALA A 67 8.72 -3.55 0.07
CA ALA A 67 7.39 -3.39 0.62
C ALA A 67 7.06 -1.95 1.04
N SER A 68 8.03 -1.27 1.67
CA SER A 68 7.88 0.12 2.11
C SER A 68 8.13 1.15 1.01
N PHE A 69 8.91 0.78 0.00
CA PHE A 69 9.25 1.68 -1.11
C PHE A 69 8.15 1.70 -2.17
N ILE A 70 7.49 0.57 -2.43
CA ILE A 70 6.41 0.47 -3.42
C ILE A 70 5.05 0.50 -2.73
N GLY A 71 4.40 1.66 -2.78
CA GLY A 71 3.11 1.90 -2.13
C GLY A 71 3.20 2.00 -0.60
N GLU A 72 2.06 2.16 0.02
CA GLU A 72 1.94 2.23 1.47
C GLU A 72 1.94 0.83 2.10
N MET A 73 2.52 0.72 3.30
CA MET A 73 2.58 -0.53 4.06
C MET A 73 2.50 -0.25 5.55
N ASN A 74 1.60 -0.92 6.24
CA ASN A 74 1.58 -0.95 7.70
C ASN A 74 2.55 -2.01 8.19
N PHE A 75 3.37 -1.68 9.17
CA PHE A 75 4.23 -2.63 9.88
C PHE A 75 3.79 -2.69 11.34
N LEU A 76 3.35 -3.88 11.77
CA LEU A 76 2.96 -4.14 13.16
C LEU A 76 3.99 -5.03 13.82
N THR A 77 4.38 -4.65 15.01
CA THR A 77 5.16 -5.53 15.90
C THR A 77 4.21 -6.21 16.88
N LYS A 78 4.19 -7.52 16.88
CA LYS A 78 3.42 -8.32 17.82
C LYS A 78 4.13 -8.41 19.17
N GLN A 79 3.40 -8.86 20.20
CA GLN A 79 3.95 -9.03 21.54
C GLN A 79 5.10 -10.06 21.62
N ASP A 80 5.13 -11.02 20.71
CA ASP A 80 6.20 -12.03 20.58
C ASP A 80 7.46 -11.51 19.86
N GLY A 81 7.47 -10.21 19.47
CA GLY A 81 8.55 -9.56 18.74
C GLY A 81 8.53 -9.82 17.22
N SER A 82 7.61 -10.63 16.71
CA SER A 82 7.44 -10.82 15.27
C SER A 82 6.84 -9.57 14.62
N SER A 83 7.21 -9.32 13.35
CA SER A 83 6.67 -8.20 12.58
C SER A 83 5.78 -8.71 11.46
N VAL A 84 4.60 -8.11 11.36
CA VAL A 84 3.64 -8.37 10.28
C VAL A 84 3.46 -7.10 9.47
N ALA A 85 3.49 -7.22 8.16
CA ALA A 85 3.20 -6.12 7.25
C ALA A 85 1.87 -6.37 6.51
N VAL A 86 1.10 -5.30 6.32
CA VAL A 86 -0.20 -5.36 5.62
C VAL A 86 -0.43 -4.07 4.83
N ARG A 87 -0.93 -4.20 3.62
CA ARG A 87 -1.36 -3.05 2.81
C ARG A 87 -2.59 -2.38 3.42
N PRO A 88 -2.74 -1.04 3.33
CA PRO A 88 -3.93 -0.36 3.83
C PRO A 88 -5.25 -0.85 3.22
N GLU A 89 -5.24 -1.22 1.95
CA GLU A 89 -6.39 -1.78 1.22
C GLU A 89 -6.76 -3.22 1.64
N ASP A 90 -5.82 -3.94 2.23
CA ASP A 90 -6.01 -5.31 2.75
C ASP A 90 -6.46 -5.32 4.22
N VAL A 91 -6.63 -4.16 4.83
CA VAL A 91 -7.16 -3.99 6.18
C VAL A 91 -8.66 -3.75 6.13
N THR A 92 -9.44 -4.66 6.70
CA THR A 92 -10.88 -4.49 6.86
C THR A 92 -11.18 -3.96 8.25
N ILE A 93 -12.02 -2.92 8.33
CA ILE A 93 -12.47 -2.29 9.56
C ILE A 93 -13.91 -2.66 9.86
N THR A 94 -14.19 -3.07 11.10
CA THR A 94 -15.53 -3.37 11.59
C THR A 94 -15.78 -2.57 12.85
N ARG A 95 -16.95 -1.93 12.97
CA ARG A 95 -17.31 -1.16 14.15
C ARG A 95 -17.54 -2.10 15.36
N GLY A 96 -17.01 -1.72 16.50
CA GLY A 96 -17.08 -2.50 17.74
C GLY A 96 -15.95 -3.53 17.87
N GLU A 97 -16.01 -4.32 18.92
CA GLU A 97 -15.04 -5.37 19.22
C GLU A 97 -15.49 -6.70 18.64
N VAL A 98 -14.59 -7.33 17.87
CA VAL A 98 -14.78 -8.67 17.30
C VAL A 98 -13.71 -9.59 17.88
N GLN A 99 -14.14 -10.72 18.44
CA GLN A 99 -13.25 -11.69 19.06
C GLN A 99 -12.23 -12.23 18.04
N GLY A 100 -10.96 -12.24 18.44
CA GLY A 100 -9.86 -12.71 17.60
C GLY A 100 -9.33 -11.70 16.58
N GLN A 101 -9.86 -10.48 16.56
CA GLN A 101 -9.35 -9.38 15.75
C GLN A 101 -8.58 -8.36 16.60
N ILE A 102 -7.77 -7.54 15.95
CA ILE A 102 -7.04 -6.45 16.62
C ILE A 102 -8.02 -5.29 16.83
N SER A 103 -8.22 -4.87 18.08
CA SER A 103 -9.07 -3.74 18.41
C SER A 103 -8.27 -2.44 18.51
N GLY A 104 -8.90 -1.34 18.16
CA GLY A 104 -8.32 -0.01 18.26
C GLY A 104 -9.36 1.10 18.22
N ASP A 105 -8.88 2.32 18.32
CA ASP A 105 -9.71 3.52 18.32
C ASP A 105 -9.42 4.37 17.07
N VAL A 106 -10.47 4.82 16.39
CA VAL A 106 -10.34 5.67 15.21
C VAL A 106 -9.71 7.01 15.59
N ARG A 107 -8.55 7.32 15.01
CA ARG A 107 -7.83 8.58 15.24
C ARG A 107 -8.14 9.66 14.23
N THR A 108 -8.12 9.30 12.95
CA THR A 108 -8.37 10.25 11.84
C THR A 108 -9.17 9.60 10.74
N ILE A 109 -9.98 10.39 10.07
CA ILE A 109 -10.74 10.01 8.88
C ILE A 109 -10.49 11.10 7.84
N MET A 110 -9.91 10.74 6.69
CA MET A 110 -9.57 11.66 5.62
C MET A 110 -10.15 11.19 4.28
N VAL A 111 -10.97 12.02 3.66
CA VAL A 111 -11.55 11.72 2.34
C VAL A 111 -10.53 12.07 1.26
N LEU A 112 -10.08 11.06 0.52
CA LEU A 112 -9.08 11.19 -0.54
C LEU A 112 -9.67 10.95 -1.95
N GLY A 113 -10.92 11.35 -2.15
CA GLY A 113 -11.64 11.22 -3.40
C GLY A 113 -12.46 9.94 -3.47
N HIS A 114 -11.99 8.90 -4.17
CA HIS A 114 -12.72 7.64 -4.36
C HIS A 114 -12.64 6.68 -3.17
N PHE A 115 -11.71 6.89 -2.25
CA PHE A 115 -11.58 6.15 -1.01
C PHE A 115 -11.38 7.10 0.18
N VAL A 116 -11.49 6.55 1.37
CA VAL A 116 -11.27 7.26 2.64
C VAL A 116 -10.15 6.57 3.40
N GLU A 117 -9.16 7.34 3.82
CA GLU A 117 -8.11 6.88 4.71
C GLU A 117 -8.62 6.99 6.16
N VAL A 118 -8.60 5.87 6.86
CA VAL A 118 -8.90 5.81 8.29
C VAL A 118 -7.66 5.31 9.03
N ASN A 119 -7.19 6.09 9.98
CA ASN A 119 -6.08 5.71 10.84
C ASN A 119 -6.62 5.26 12.20
N VAL A 120 -6.25 4.06 12.61
CA VAL A 120 -6.69 3.41 13.85
C VAL A 120 -5.51 3.22 14.77
N GLU A 121 -5.58 3.75 15.99
CA GLU A 121 -4.59 3.47 17.03
C GLU A 121 -4.93 2.15 17.72
N VAL A 122 -4.01 1.22 17.65
CA VAL A 122 -4.09 -0.08 18.30
C VAL A 122 -3.17 -0.14 19.53
N GLU A 123 -3.01 -1.30 20.13
CA GLU A 123 -2.12 -1.50 21.29
C GLU A 123 -0.71 -0.95 21.04
N ASN A 124 -0.04 -0.54 22.12
CA ASN A 124 1.31 0.06 22.10
C ASN A 124 1.42 1.34 21.28
N ARG A 125 0.30 2.08 21.10
CA ARG A 125 0.23 3.32 20.31
C ARG A 125 0.65 3.15 18.85
N GLN A 126 0.61 1.94 18.33
CA GLN A 126 0.81 1.72 16.91
C GLN A 126 -0.42 2.23 16.13
N VAL A 127 -0.17 2.83 14.98
CA VAL A 127 -1.24 3.35 14.12
C VAL A 127 -1.30 2.51 12.84
N ILE A 128 -2.49 2.00 12.55
CA ILE A 128 -2.79 1.23 11.35
C ILE A 128 -3.59 2.12 10.40
N LYS A 129 -3.06 2.29 9.20
CA LYS A 129 -3.74 2.95 8.10
C LYS A 129 -4.62 1.94 7.36
N THR A 130 -5.85 2.32 7.06
CA THR A 130 -6.74 1.52 6.22
C THR A 130 -7.42 2.38 5.16
N TYR A 131 -7.62 1.82 3.98
CA TYR A 131 -8.37 2.45 2.90
C TYR A 131 -9.74 1.77 2.80
N VAL A 132 -10.78 2.55 3.00
CA VAL A 132 -12.15 2.05 2.99
C VAL A 132 -13.00 2.79 1.94
N ALA A 133 -14.05 2.13 1.48
CA ALA A 133 -15.04 2.78 0.63
C ALA A 133 -15.81 3.84 1.42
N ARG A 134 -16.33 4.86 0.72
CA ARG A 134 -17.04 5.99 1.34
C ARG A 134 -18.22 5.56 2.22
N ASN A 135 -19.01 4.61 1.74
CA ASN A 135 -20.15 4.08 2.47
C ASN A 135 -19.79 3.38 3.80
N VAL A 136 -18.59 2.82 3.88
CA VAL A 136 -18.04 2.25 5.13
C VAL A 136 -17.59 3.37 6.06
N ALA A 137 -16.87 4.36 5.52
CA ALA A 137 -16.38 5.50 6.28
C ALA A 137 -17.51 6.36 6.87
N ASP A 138 -18.64 6.48 6.18
CA ASP A 138 -19.81 7.25 6.65
C ASP A 138 -20.41 6.72 7.97
N GLN A 139 -20.12 5.47 8.32
CA GLN A 139 -20.54 4.83 9.57
C GLN A 139 -19.53 4.97 10.71
N LEU A 140 -18.36 5.56 10.44
CA LEU A 140 -17.27 5.68 11.38
C LEU A 140 -17.14 7.13 11.87
N HIS A 141 -16.82 7.28 13.15
CA HIS A 141 -16.56 8.56 13.77
C HIS A 141 -15.22 8.52 14.53
N MET A 142 -14.66 9.69 14.76
CA MET A 142 -13.48 9.85 15.60
C MET A 142 -13.74 9.24 16.98
N LYS A 143 -12.75 8.48 17.47
CA LYS A 143 -12.80 7.74 18.77
C LYS A 143 -13.73 6.54 18.80
N ASP A 144 -14.37 6.15 17.68
CA ASP A 144 -15.10 4.90 17.63
C ASP A 144 -14.16 3.72 17.91
N ARG A 145 -14.63 2.78 18.72
CA ARG A 145 -13.97 1.49 18.94
C ARG A 145 -14.24 0.59 17.75
N VAL A 146 -13.17 0.07 17.15
CA VAL A 146 -13.25 -0.75 15.94
C VAL A 146 -12.33 -1.97 16.04
N SER A 147 -12.60 -2.96 15.20
CA SER A 147 -11.77 -4.14 15.02
C SER A 147 -11.21 -4.19 13.61
N LEU A 148 -9.97 -4.65 13.50
CA LEU A 148 -9.25 -4.76 12.25
C LEU A 148 -8.98 -6.24 11.93
N SER A 149 -9.23 -6.63 10.69
CA SER A 149 -8.83 -7.91 10.12
C SER A 149 -7.97 -7.69 8.88
N PHE A 150 -7.04 -8.61 8.61
CA PHE A 150 -6.06 -8.51 7.54
C PHE A 150 -6.29 -9.62 6.53
N ALA A 151 -6.59 -9.25 5.29
CA ALA A 151 -6.85 -10.21 4.22
C ALA A 151 -5.55 -10.84 3.69
N LYS A 152 -4.48 -10.04 3.61
CA LYS A 152 -3.18 -10.47 3.11
C LYS A 152 -2.08 -9.86 3.97
N THR A 153 -1.20 -10.70 4.48
CA THR A 153 -0.09 -10.24 5.34
C THR A 153 1.24 -10.77 4.83
N PHE A 154 2.30 -10.01 5.13
CA PHE A 154 3.67 -10.37 4.84
C PHE A 154 4.45 -10.48 6.16
N GLN A 155 5.43 -11.39 6.19
CA GLN A 155 6.33 -11.53 7.32
C GLN A 155 7.75 -11.26 6.83
N TYR A 156 8.41 -10.31 7.47
CA TYR A 156 9.81 -10.01 7.20
C TYR A 156 10.60 -10.26 8.48
N CYS A 157 11.72 -10.96 8.35
CA CYS A 157 12.68 -11.07 9.45
C CYS A 157 13.21 -9.67 9.79
N ALA A 158 13.36 -9.43 11.10
CA ALA A 158 13.89 -8.18 11.63
C ALA A 158 15.34 -7.98 11.21
#